data_3806e0daa0e6eb67d4d036eefc1fde13
#
_entry.id   3806e0daa0e6eb67d4d036eefc1fde13
#
_cell.length_a   1.000
_cell.length_b   1.000
_cell.length_c   1.000
_cell.angle_alpha   90.00
_cell.angle_beta   90.00
_cell.angle_gamma   90.00
#
_symmetry.space_group_name_H-M   'P 1'
#
loop_
_entity.id
_entity.type
_entity.pdbx_description
1 polymer ?
#
loop_
_entity_poly.entity_id
_entity_poly.type
_entity_poly.pdbx_seq_one_letter_code
_entity_poly.pdbx_strand_id
1 'polypeptide(L)'
;MITKDGLLALHDEALATWYRDKPDEVAPGEELRALVLAQHFCNFSLWNHEDEARRRDVADSYIADTKRAIDKWNQKRNDLIERIDLFMLDQLKDADTSRARQNSETAGSMVDRCSILALKIHHMGINAARTDDLEVAVQSAGKLKVLRQQREDLAGCLQELIDDFRAGRRFFKLYRQYKAYNDPRLIPALYTRKP
;
A
#
# COMPACT_ATOMS: atom_id res chain seq x y z
N MET A 1 10.46 11.86 10.94
CA MET A 1 10.51 11.04 9.68
C MET A 1 10.71 9.59 10.05
N ILE A 2 10.15 8.66 9.28
CA ILE A 2 10.37 7.23 9.47
C ILE A 2 11.65 6.79 8.74
N THR A 3 12.47 5.96 9.37
CA THR A 3 13.65 5.35 8.75
C THR A 3 13.27 4.11 7.95
N LYS A 4 14.16 3.66 7.06
CA LYS A 4 14.00 2.39 6.33
C LYS A 4 13.62 1.24 7.29
N ASP A 5 14.47 0.97 8.27
CA ASP A 5 14.27 -0.17 9.20
C ASP A 5 13.00 0.02 10.05
N GLY A 6 12.71 1.25 10.47
CA GLY A 6 11.49 1.57 11.20
C GLY A 6 10.21 1.34 10.38
N LEU A 7 10.24 1.61 9.08
CA LEU A 7 9.12 1.32 8.18
C LEU A 7 8.90 -0.18 8.01
N LEU A 8 9.99 -0.92 7.77
CA LEU A 8 9.93 -2.37 7.56
C LEU A 8 9.42 -3.08 8.82
N ALA A 9 9.98 -2.75 9.99
CA ALA A 9 9.56 -3.31 11.27
C ALA A 9 8.09 -2.97 11.58
N LEU A 10 7.66 -1.72 11.34
CA LEU A 10 6.28 -1.29 11.57
C LEU A 10 5.26 -2.14 10.81
N HIS A 11 5.53 -2.43 9.53
CA HIS A 11 4.65 -3.27 8.72
C HIS A 11 4.63 -4.73 9.22
N ASP A 12 5.79 -5.29 9.57
CA ASP A 12 5.90 -6.70 9.98
C ASP A 12 5.24 -6.93 11.34
N GLU A 13 5.46 -6.04 12.32
CA GLU A 13 4.82 -6.07 13.64
C GLU A 13 3.29 -5.93 13.54
N ALA A 14 2.83 -5.02 12.66
CA ALA A 14 1.40 -4.83 12.42
C ALA A 14 0.75 -6.10 11.87
N LEU A 15 1.33 -6.73 10.83
CA LEU A 15 0.80 -7.97 10.27
C LEU A 15 0.77 -9.11 11.30
N ALA A 16 1.85 -9.29 12.08
CA ALA A 16 1.90 -10.31 13.12
C ALA A 16 0.77 -10.13 14.15
N THR A 17 0.41 -8.88 14.48
CA THR A 17 -0.69 -8.54 15.36
C THR A 17 -2.04 -8.76 14.70
N TRP A 18 -2.26 -8.22 13.49
CA TRP A 18 -3.57 -8.22 12.84
C TRP A 18 -4.05 -9.60 12.39
N TYR A 19 -3.15 -10.49 11.97
CA TYR A 19 -3.53 -11.87 11.66
C TYR A 19 -3.93 -12.67 12.91
N ARG A 20 -3.43 -12.29 14.10
CA ARG A 20 -3.84 -12.89 15.37
C ARG A 20 -5.14 -12.27 15.91
N ASP A 21 -5.20 -10.93 15.97
CA ASP A 21 -6.22 -10.19 16.72
C ASP A 21 -7.39 -9.72 15.84
N LYS A 22 -7.22 -9.71 14.51
CA LYS A 22 -8.24 -9.37 13.49
C LYS A 22 -9.00 -8.09 13.80
N PRO A 23 -8.34 -6.93 13.89
CA PRO A 23 -9.01 -5.67 14.17
C PRO A 23 -9.96 -5.28 13.03
N ASP A 24 -11.08 -4.65 13.39
CA ASP A 24 -12.08 -4.18 12.40
C ASP A 24 -11.58 -2.98 11.60
N GLU A 25 -10.84 -2.08 12.25
CA GLU A 25 -10.28 -0.88 11.63
C GLU A 25 -9.08 -0.35 12.42
N VAL A 26 -8.15 0.31 11.70
CA VAL A 26 -7.10 1.14 12.27
C VAL A 26 -7.35 2.58 11.84
N ALA A 27 -7.71 3.42 12.83
CA ALA A 27 -7.97 4.82 12.58
C ALA A 27 -6.68 5.59 12.24
N PRO A 28 -6.71 6.50 11.26
CA PRO A 28 -5.57 7.36 10.98
C PRO A 28 -5.40 8.42 12.07
N GLY A 29 -4.15 8.60 12.55
CA GLY A 29 -3.77 9.75 13.35
C GLY A 29 -3.22 10.89 12.50
N GLU A 30 -2.64 11.89 13.18
CA GLU A 30 -1.97 13.03 12.53
C GLU A 30 -0.47 12.78 12.31
N GLU A 31 0.14 11.90 13.11
CA GLU A 31 1.56 11.57 13.01
C GLU A 31 1.82 10.59 11.85
N LEU A 32 3.01 10.71 11.25
CA LEU A 32 3.42 9.87 10.11
C LEU A 32 3.28 8.36 10.41
N ARG A 33 3.68 7.91 11.61
CA ARG A 33 3.59 6.50 12.00
C ARG A 33 2.13 6.00 11.98
N ALA A 34 1.20 6.80 12.48
CA ALA A 34 -0.23 6.47 12.51
C ALA A 34 -0.84 6.48 11.08
N LEU A 35 -0.43 7.43 10.23
CA LEU A 35 -0.83 7.46 8.82
C LEU A 35 -0.36 6.22 8.07
N VAL A 36 0.90 5.84 8.25
CA VAL A 36 1.50 4.63 7.63
C VAL A 36 0.80 3.36 8.10
N LEU A 37 0.50 3.24 9.41
CA LEU A 37 -0.26 2.10 9.93
C LEU A 37 -1.67 2.01 9.34
N ALA A 38 -2.40 3.13 9.29
CA ALA A 38 -3.74 3.15 8.72
C ALA A 38 -3.72 2.83 7.20
N GLN A 39 -2.72 3.31 6.48
CA GLN A 39 -2.52 2.99 5.07
C GLN A 39 -2.20 1.49 4.89
N HIS A 40 -1.32 0.93 5.72
CA HIS A 40 -0.98 -0.48 5.71
C HIS A 40 -2.21 -1.35 6.02
N PHE A 41 -3.07 -0.92 6.95
CA PHE A 41 -4.33 -1.60 7.24
C PHE A 41 -5.29 -1.60 6.05
N CYS A 42 -5.30 -0.55 5.23
CA CYS A 42 -6.08 -0.56 3.99
C CYS A 42 -5.60 -1.68 3.05
N ASN A 43 -4.29 -1.88 2.89
CA ASN A 43 -3.73 -2.96 2.09
C ASN A 43 -4.03 -4.35 2.69
N PHE A 44 -3.98 -4.50 4.02
CA PHE A 44 -4.38 -5.71 4.72
C PHE A 44 -5.87 -6.04 4.46
N SER A 45 -6.76 -5.05 4.58
CA SER A 45 -8.18 -5.21 4.32
C SER A 45 -8.46 -5.54 2.86
N LEU A 46 -7.77 -4.87 1.92
CA LEU A 46 -7.86 -5.14 0.49
C LEU A 46 -7.43 -6.56 0.16
N TRP A 47 -6.33 -7.04 0.74
CA TRP A 47 -5.88 -8.41 0.54
C TRP A 47 -6.96 -9.42 0.92
N ASN A 48 -7.52 -9.29 2.12
CA ASN A 48 -8.56 -10.19 2.61
C ASN A 48 -9.84 -10.13 1.76
N HIS A 49 -10.30 -8.93 1.36
CA HIS A 49 -11.47 -8.80 0.50
C HIS A 49 -11.24 -9.32 -0.92
N GLU A 50 -10.03 -9.18 -1.46
CA GLU A 50 -9.66 -9.74 -2.76
C GLU A 50 -9.65 -11.27 -2.74
N ASP A 51 -9.27 -11.91 -1.62
CA ASP A 51 -9.37 -13.35 -1.45
C ASP A 51 -10.84 -13.79 -1.35
N GLU A 52 -11.68 -13.06 -0.59
CA GLU A 52 -13.13 -13.30 -0.54
C GLU A 52 -13.82 -13.14 -1.90
N ALA A 53 -13.40 -12.15 -2.71
CA ALA A 53 -13.95 -11.93 -4.04
C ALA A 53 -13.65 -13.06 -5.05
N ARG A 54 -12.69 -13.97 -4.74
CA ARG A 54 -12.34 -15.13 -5.58
C ARG A 54 -13.12 -16.38 -5.22
N ARG A 55 -13.93 -16.34 -4.17
CA ARG A 55 -14.75 -17.50 -3.74
C ARG A 55 -15.78 -17.85 -4.80
N ARG A 56 -15.99 -19.15 -4.97
CA ARG A 56 -16.95 -19.71 -5.93
C ARG A 56 -18.12 -20.44 -5.25
N ASP A 57 -18.09 -20.49 -3.92
CA ASP A 57 -19.02 -21.17 -3.05
C ASP A 57 -20.03 -20.23 -2.37
N VAL A 58 -20.09 -18.97 -2.82
CA VAL A 58 -20.96 -17.91 -2.28
C VAL A 58 -21.87 -17.32 -3.37
N ALA A 59 -22.93 -16.62 -2.96
CA ALA A 59 -23.87 -15.98 -3.89
C ALA A 59 -23.23 -14.76 -4.60
N ASP A 60 -23.68 -14.46 -5.81
CA ASP A 60 -23.21 -13.30 -6.60
C ASP A 60 -23.42 -11.98 -5.87
N SER A 61 -24.46 -11.85 -5.03
CA SER A 61 -24.69 -10.68 -4.19
C SER A 61 -23.55 -10.45 -3.20
N TYR A 62 -23.00 -11.52 -2.59
CA TYR A 62 -21.86 -11.43 -1.70
C TYR A 62 -20.61 -10.92 -2.43
N ILE A 63 -20.36 -11.43 -3.65
CA ILE A 63 -19.23 -10.96 -4.48
C ILE A 63 -19.41 -9.48 -4.86
N ALA A 64 -20.65 -9.06 -5.21
CA ALA A 64 -20.93 -7.67 -5.52
C ALA A 64 -20.70 -6.73 -4.31
N ASP A 65 -21.09 -7.14 -3.10
CA ASP A 65 -20.85 -6.35 -1.88
C ASP A 65 -19.37 -6.33 -1.51
N THR A 66 -18.67 -7.45 -1.65
CA THR A 66 -17.22 -7.53 -1.47
C THR A 66 -16.50 -6.57 -2.44
N LYS A 67 -16.93 -6.51 -3.70
CA LYS A 67 -16.36 -5.57 -4.68
C LYS A 67 -16.58 -4.12 -4.30
N ARG A 68 -17.76 -3.76 -3.77
CA ARG A 68 -18.03 -2.41 -3.25
C ARG A 68 -17.14 -2.07 -2.05
N ALA A 69 -16.87 -3.05 -1.17
CA ALA A 69 -15.94 -2.88 -0.05
C ALA A 69 -14.50 -2.64 -0.55
N ILE A 70 -14.04 -3.40 -1.55
CA ILE A 70 -12.73 -3.21 -2.20
C ILE A 70 -12.60 -1.77 -2.74
N ASP A 71 -13.62 -1.25 -3.42
CA ASP A 71 -13.60 0.11 -3.97
C ASP A 71 -13.50 1.18 -2.87
N LYS A 72 -14.20 1.00 -1.74
CA LYS A 72 -14.09 1.89 -0.57
C LYS A 72 -12.69 1.85 0.06
N TRP A 73 -12.13 0.65 0.26
CA TRP A 73 -10.77 0.50 0.81
C TRP A 73 -9.70 1.07 -0.11
N ASN A 74 -9.84 0.90 -1.43
CA ASN A 74 -8.96 1.51 -2.41
C ASN A 74 -9.00 3.05 -2.35
N GLN A 75 -10.18 3.65 -2.19
CA GLN A 75 -10.29 5.10 -2.01
C GLN A 75 -9.58 5.55 -0.75
N LYS A 76 -9.88 4.92 0.40
CA LYS A 76 -9.26 5.24 1.68
C LYS A 76 -7.74 5.10 1.64
N ARG A 77 -7.23 4.04 0.99
CA ARG A 77 -5.79 3.84 0.78
C ARG A 77 -5.16 5.02 0.04
N ASN A 78 -5.77 5.44 -1.07
CA ASN A 78 -5.24 6.55 -1.87
C ASN A 78 -5.25 7.88 -1.11
N ASP A 79 -6.31 8.14 -0.35
CA ASP A 79 -6.40 9.35 0.48
C ASP A 79 -5.30 9.37 1.55
N LEU A 80 -4.96 8.20 2.12
CA LEU A 80 -3.87 8.07 3.08
C LEU A 80 -2.48 8.20 2.43
N ILE A 81 -2.28 7.70 1.21
CA ILE A 81 -1.05 7.93 0.44
C ILE A 81 -0.83 9.44 0.24
N GLU A 82 -1.87 10.18 -0.19
CA GLU A 82 -1.78 11.63 -0.34
C GLU A 82 -1.47 12.35 1.00
N ARG A 83 -2.08 11.89 2.11
CA ARG A 83 -1.78 12.46 3.44
C ARG A 83 -0.35 12.20 3.89
N ILE A 84 0.20 11.01 3.61
CA ILE A 84 1.61 10.68 3.87
C ILE A 84 2.52 11.61 3.05
N ASP A 85 2.20 11.83 1.77
CA ASP A 85 2.97 12.72 0.92
C ASP A 85 2.93 14.17 1.41
N LEU A 86 1.75 14.67 1.78
CA LEU A 86 1.59 16.03 2.34
C LEU A 86 2.39 16.19 3.64
N PHE A 87 2.32 15.19 4.53
CA PHE A 87 3.11 15.20 5.77
C PHE A 87 4.61 15.26 5.48
N MET A 88 5.10 14.44 4.56
CA MET A 88 6.52 14.42 4.20
C MET A 88 6.97 15.73 3.53
N LEU A 89 6.15 16.28 2.63
CA LEU A 89 6.44 17.57 1.98
C LEU A 89 6.50 18.72 2.99
N ASP A 90 5.62 18.74 3.99
CA ASP A 90 5.70 19.75 5.07
C ASP A 90 7.00 19.63 5.88
N GLN A 91 7.44 18.41 6.17
CA GLN A 91 8.70 18.15 6.87
C GLN A 91 9.95 18.49 6.04
N LEU A 92 9.82 18.64 4.73
CA LEU A 92 10.90 18.88 3.77
C LEU A 92 10.80 20.26 3.12
N LYS A 93 9.88 21.12 3.55
CA LYS A 93 9.55 22.40 2.92
C LYS A 93 10.70 23.42 2.87
N ASP A 94 11.66 23.31 3.79
CA ASP A 94 12.80 24.21 3.88
C ASP A 94 13.98 23.81 2.96
N ALA A 95 13.87 22.68 2.26
CA ALA A 95 14.91 22.23 1.34
C ALA A 95 14.88 23.03 0.04
N ASP A 96 16.03 23.55 -0.38
CA ASP A 96 16.17 24.21 -1.69
C ASP A 96 16.20 23.15 -2.80
N THR A 97 15.07 23.01 -3.47
CA THR A 97 14.90 22.07 -4.60
C THR A 97 14.93 22.76 -5.97
N SER A 98 15.35 24.02 -6.06
CA SER A 98 15.33 24.82 -7.31
C SER A 98 16.14 24.18 -8.44
N ARG A 99 17.19 23.41 -8.13
CA ARG A 99 18.04 22.66 -9.08
C ARG A 99 17.91 21.14 -8.95
N ALA A 100 16.95 20.67 -8.15
CA ALA A 100 16.77 19.27 -7.87
C ALA A 100 16.13 18.52 -9.05
N ARG A 101 16.49 17.25 -9.21
CA ARG A 101 15.84 16.37 -10.19
C ARG A 101 14.51 15.85 -9.64
N GLN A 102 13.46 15.91 -10.44
CA GLN A 102 12.16 15.33 -10.08
C GLN A 102 12.23 13.79 -10.05
N ASN A 103 11.75 13.20 -8.96
CA ASN A 103 11.48 11.77 -8.85
C ASN A 103 10.08 11.46 -9.42
N SER A 104 9.93 10.33 -10.10
CA SER A 104 8.66 9.94 -10.72
C SER A 104 7.63 9.43 -9.71
N GLU A 105 8.09 8.79 -8.64
CA GLU A 105 7.24 8.30 -7.55
C GLU A 105 7.30 9.26 -6.36
N THR A 106 6.20 9.34 -5.61
CA THR A 106 6.15 10.04 -4.34
C THR A 106 6.58 9.14 -3.19
N ALA A 107 6.97 9.72 -2.06
CA ALA A 107 7.34 8.95 -0.88
C ALA A 107 6.17 8.08 -0.37
N GLY A 108 4.93 8.61 -0.38
CA GLY A 108 3.73 7.86 0.02
C GLY A 108 3.45 6.67 -0.90
N SER A 109 3.66 6.81 -2.22
CA SER A 109 3.51 5.68 -3.15
C SER A 109 4.55 4.59 -2.92
N MET A 110 5.79 4.96 -2.55
CA MET A 110 6.84 4.00 -2.20
C MET A 110 6.53 3.29 -0.86
N VAL A 111 5.98 4.00 0.13
CA VAL A 111 5.47 3.41 1.39
C VAL A 111 4.38 2.39 1.10
N ASP A 112 3.41 2.74 0.25
CA ASP A 112 2.32 1.82 -0.17
C ASP A 112 2.87 0.54 -0.81
N ARG A 113 3.83 0.65 -1.71
CA ARG A 113 4.48 -0.51 -2.34
C ARG A 113 5.25 -1.37 -1.34
N CYS A 114 5.93 -0.77 -0.34
CA CYS A 114 6.58 -1.51 0.75
C CYS A 114 5.54 -2.27 1.58
N SER A 115 4.38 -1.68 1.85
CA SER A 115 3.24 -2.29 2.53
C SER A 115 2.70 -3.51 1.76
N ILE A 116 2.48 -3.38 0.46
CA ILE A 116 2.03 -4.48 -0.41
C ILE A 116 3.06 -5.63 -0.42
N LEU A 117 4.36 -5.30 -0.47
CA LEU A 117 5.42 -6.31 -0.41
C LEU A 117 5.45 -7.02 0.94
N ALA A 118 5.16 -6.34 2.06
CA ALA A 118 5.04 -6.98 3.37
C ALA A 118 3.95 -8.07 3.38
N LEU A 119 2.76 -7.77 2.83
CA LEU A 119 1.67 -8.74 2.69
C LEU A 119 2.06 -9.91 1.79
N LYS A 120 2.68 -9.64 0.63
CA LYS A 120 3.17 -10.69 -0.26
C LYS A 120 4.18 -11.61 0.42
N ILE A 121 5.12 -11.03 1.19
CA ILE A 121 6.12 -11.78 1.95
C ILE A 121 5.45 -12.65 3.02
N HIS A 122 4.47 -12.10 3.75
CA HIS A 122 3.74 -12.84 4.77
C HIS A 122 3.04 -14.07 4.16
N HIS A 123 2.21 -13.88 3.14
CA HIS A 123 1.47 -14.99 2.50
C HIS A 123 2.39 -15.97 1.77
N MET A 124 3.47 -15.48 1.14
CA MET A 124 4.46 -16.36 0.52
C MET A 124 5.22 -17.18 1.55
N GLY A 125 5.45 -16.61 2.76
CA GLY A 125 6.05 -17.32 3.90
C GLY A 125 5.16 -18.48 4.37
N ILE A 126 3.85 -18.28 4.46
CA ILE A 126 2.88 -19.34 4.79
C ILE A 126 2.96 -20.47 3.75
N ASN A 127 2.95 -20.13 2.45
CA ASN A 127 3.04 -21.13 1.39
C ASN A 127 4.39 -21.87 1.38
N ALA A 128 5.50 -21.18 1.70
CA ALA A 128 6.82 -21.80 1.79
C ALA A 128 6.96 -22.77 2.99
N ALA A 129 6.11 -22.62 4.01
CA ALA A 129 6.06 -23.51 5.19
C ALA A 129 5.09 -24.70 5.03
N ARG A 130 4.43 -24.86 3.87
CA ARG A 130 3.50 -25.98 3.64
C ARG A 130 4.20 -27.32 3.65
N THR A 131 3.56 -28.30 4.27
CA THR A 131 4.03 -29.70 4.33
C THR A 131 3.16 -30.65 3.51
N ASP A 132 1.98 -30.21 3.11
CA ASP A 132 1.00 -30.94 2.31
C ASP A 132 1.28 -30.86 0.80
N ASP A 133 2.07 -29.87 0.36
CA ASP A 133 2.44 -29.65 -1.04
C ASP A 133 3.88 -29.13 -1.12
N LEU A 134 4.85 -30.04 -1.22
CA LEU A 134 6.27 -29.73 -1.24
C LEU A 134 6.70 -28.95 -2.50
N GLU A 135 6.03 -29.16 -3.63
CA GLU A 135 6.35 -28.42 -4.86
C GLU A 135 6.01 -26.94 -4.69
N VAL A 136 4.80 -26.64 -4.20
CA VAL A 136 4.38 -25.26 -3.87
C VAL A 136 5.30 -24.66 -2.82
N ALA A 137 5.71 -25.41 -1.79
CA ALA A 137 6.60 -24.93 -0.75
C ALA A 137 7.96 -24.48 -1.30
N VAL A 138 8.59 -25.31 -2.15
CA VAL A 138 9.89 -25.03 -2.77
C VAL A 138 9.82 -23.80 -3.70
N GLN A 139 8.80 -23.75 -4.56
CA GLN A 139 8.59 -22.61 -5.46
C GLN A 139 8.35 -21.33 -4.66
N SER A 140 7.56 -21.40 -3.58
CA SER A 140 7.26 -20.26 -2.73
C SER A 140 8.49 -19.76 -1.96
N ALA A 141 9.35 -20.66 -1.50
CA ALA A 141 10.63 -20.28 -0.85
C ALA A 141 11.54 -19.47 -1.80
N GLY A 142 11.63 -19.88 -3.07
CA GLY A 142 12.37 -19.13 -4.08
C GLY A 142 11.81 -17.71 -4.31
N LYS A 143 10.48 -17.61 -4.47
CA LYS A 143 9.77 -16.32 -4.63
C LYS A 143 9.90 -15.43 -3.39
N LEU A 144 9.83 -16.01 -2.21
CA LEU A 144 9.97 -15.31 -0.92
C LEU A 144 11.33 -14.58 -0.82
N LYS A 145 12.41 -15.24 -1.25
CA LYS A 145 13.73 -14.61 -1.27
C LYS A 145 13.76 -13.36 -2.18
N VAL A 146 13.18 -13.46 -3.37
CA VAL A 146 13.09 -12.33 -4.31
C VAL A 146 12.24 -11.19 -3.75
N LEU A 147 11.08 -11.50 -3.15
CA LEU A 147 10.19 -10.48 -2.55
C LEU A 147 10.85 -9.73 -1.40
N ARG A 148 11.62 -10.43 -0.56
CA ARG A 148 12.40 -9.80 0.53
C ARG A 148 13.43 -8.82 -0.05
N GLN A 149 14.19 -9.24 -1.07
CA GLN A 149 15.14 -8.36 -1.72
C GLN A 149 14.47 -7.14 -2.34
N GLN A 150 13.37 -7.32 -3.08
CA GLN A 150 12.61 -6.21 -3.67
C GLN A 150 12.13 -5.19 -2.63
N ARG A 151 11.68 -5.66 -1.45
CA ARG A 151 11.23 -4.78 -0.38
C ARG A 151 12.39 -4.01 0.24
N GLU A 152 13.53 -4.66 0.45
CA GLU A 152 14.76 -4.03 0.93
C GLU A 152 15.25 -2.94 -0.02
N ASP A 153 15.32 -3.25 -1.31
CA ASP A 153 15.76 -2.31 -2.35
C ASP A 153 14.83 -1.09 -2.41
N LEU A 154 13.51 -1.33 -2.42
CA LEU A 154 12.52 -0.25 -2.46
C LEU A 154 12.57 0.65 -1.22
N ALA A 155 12.71 0.07 -0.04
CA ALA A 155 12.83 0.83 1.20
C ALA A 155 14.16 1.61 1.26
N GLY A 156 15.25 1.06 0.69
CA GLY A 156 16.51 1.77 0.47
C GLY A 156 16.33 2.97 -0.45
N CYS A 157 15.69 2.79 -1.61
CA CYS A 157 15.37 3.88 -2.54
C CYS A 157 14.51 4.98 -1.90
N LEU A 158 13.55 4.62 -1.04
CA LEU A 158 12.75 5.59 -0.29
C LEU A 158 13.62 6.41 0.68
N GLN A 159 14.50 5.75 1.41
CA GLN A 159 15.44 6.45 2.32
C GLN A 159 16.32 7.41 1.54
N GLU A 160 16.89 6.96 0.42
CA GLU A 160 17.70 7.80 -0.47
C GLU A 160 16.91 9.00 -1.02
N LEU A 161 15.64 8.80 -1.42
CA LEU A 161 14.79 9.89 -1.89
C LEU A 161 14.61 10.97 -0.82
N ILE A 162 14.36 10.56 0.43
CA ILE A 162 14.19 11.48 1.55
C ILE A 162 15.49 12.26 1.83
N ASP A 163 16.62 11.57 1.83
CA ASP A 163 17.93 12.17 2.10
C ASP A 163 18.38 13.11 0.95
N ASP A 164 18.10 12.72 -0.29
CA ASP A 164 18.34 13.56 -1.47
C ASP A 164 17.42 14.79 -1.51
N PHE A 165 16.17 14.66 -1.04
CA PHE A 165 15.26 15.80 -0.94
C PHE A 165 15.80 16.84 0.05
N ARG A 166 16.20 16.40 1.25
CA ARG A 166 16.82 17.26 2.27
C ARG A 166 18.06 17.97 1.75
N ALA A 167 18.84 17.28 0.92
CA ALA A 167 20.07 17.80 0.33
C ALA A 167 19.85 18.60 -0.97
N GLY A 168 18.60 18.83 -1.39
CA GLY A 168 18.28 19.56 -2.62
C GLY A 168 18.68 18.86 -3.93
N ARG A 169 18.87 17.54 -3.91
CA ARG A 169 19.28 16.77 -5.09
C ARG A 169 18.10 16.17 -5.85
N ARG A 170 17.09 15.72 -5.13
CA ARG A 170 15.82 15.19 -5.69
C ARG A 170 14.63 15.84 -5.03
N PHE A 171 13.49 15.83 -5.70
CA PHE A 171 12.19 16.22 -5.15
C PHE A 171 11.09 15.38 -5.79
N PHE A 172 9.93 15.30 -5.14
CA PHE A 172 8.72 14.72 -5.73
C PHE A 172 7.57 15.73 -5.64
N LYS A 173 6.59 15.56 -6.52
CA LYS A 173 5.36 16.37 -6.54
C LYS A 173 4.18 15.52 -6.23
N LEU A 174 3.29 16.04 -5.40
CA LEU A 174 1.98 15.44 -5.21
C LEU A 174 1.06 15.78 -6.39
N TYR A 175 0.58 14.75 -7.06
CA TYR A 175 -0.48 14.86 -8.06
C TYR A 175 -1.73 14.22 -7.51
N ARG A 176 -2.80 15.02 -7.35
CA ARG A 176 -4.09 14.49 -6.92
C ARG A 176 -4.65 13.54 -7.97
N GLN A 177 -5.16 12.40 -7.51
CA GLN A 177 -5.77 11.43 -8.41
C GLN A 177 -7.19 11.89 -8.78
N TYR A 178 -7.39 12.26 -10.04
CA TYR A 178 -8.72 12.56 -10.58
C TYR A 178 -9.36 11.26 -11.10
N LYS A 179 -10.20 10.64 -10.25
CA LYS A 179 -10.85 9.37 -10.59
C LYS A 179 -12.19 9.62 -11.23
N ALA A 180 -12.24 9.63 -12.56
CA ALA A 180 -13.47 9.80 -13.33
C ALA A 180 -14.54 8.74 -13.00
N TYR A 181 -14.11 7.51 -12.68
CA TYR A 181 -15.03 6.40 -12.38
C TYR A 181 -15.71 6.49 -10.98
N ASN A 182 -15.30 7.41 -10.12
CA ASN A 182 -15.96 7.65 -8.83
C ASN A 182 -17.16 8.63 -8.95
N ASP A 183 -17.27 9.36 -10.06
CA ASP A 183 -18.41 10.23 -10.34
C ASP A 183 -19.27 9.62 -11.46
N PRO A 184 -20.51 9.18 -11.18
CA PRO A 184 -21.40 8.59 -12.19
C PRO A 184 -21.59 9.47 -13.44
N ARG A 185 -21.48 10.80 -13.30
CA ARG A 185 -21.60 11.76 -14.41
C ARG A 185 -20.42 11.70 -15.38
N LEU A 186 -19.28 11.12 -14.94
CA LEU A 186 -18.06 10.98 -15.74
C LEU A 186 -17.88 9.57 -16.31
N ILE A 187 -18.83 8.65 -16.06
CA ILE A 187 -18.80 7.27 -16.56
C ILE A 187 -19.71 7.16 -17.80
N PRO A 188 -19.16 7.09 -19.04
CA PRO A 188 -19.97 7.04 -20.26
C PRO A 188 -21.03 5.94 -20.25
N ALA A 189 -20.71 4.75 -19.76
CA ALA A 189 -21.63 3.63 -19.66
C ALA A 189 -22.88 3.89 -18.79
N LEU A 190 -22.84 4.90 -17.91
CA LEU A 190 -23.97 5.24 -17.04
C LEU A 190 -24.85 6.35 -17.61
N TYR A 191 -24.28 7.34 -18.35
CA TYR A 191 -25.07 8.44 -18.91
C TYR A 191 -25.45 8.26 -20.39
N THR A 192 -24.81 7.32 -21.10
CA THR A 192 -25.17 7.02 -22.50
C THR A 192 -26.25 5.97 -22.65
N ARG A 193 -26.58 5.21 -21.59
CA ARG A 193 -27.73 4.31 -21.57
C ARG A 193 -29.02 5.17 -21.46
N LYS A 194 -29.63 5.50 -22.58
CA LYS A 194 -31.02 5.92 -22.57
C LYS A 194 -31.88 4.71 -22.15
N PRO A 195 -32.93 4.94 -21.34
CA PRO A 195 -33.88 3.88 -20.98
C PRO A 195 -34.61 3.36 -22.20
#